data_96c037014ac335cae7aee1d26ba77a41
#
_entry.id   96c037014ac335cae7aee1d26ba77a41
#
_cell.length_a   1.000
_cell.length_b   1.000
_cell.length_c   1.000
_cell.angle_alpha   90.00
_cell.angle_beta   90.00
_cell.angle_gamma   90.00
#
_symmetry.space_group_name_H-M   'P 1'
#
loop_
_entity.id
_entity.type
_entity.pdbx_description
1 polymer ?
#
loop_
_entity_poly.entity_id
_entity_poly.type
_entity_poly.pdbx_seq_one_letter_code
_entity_poly.pdbx_strand_id
1 'polypeptide(L)'
;MYAHRRETPQHEAARAVLEALAEGPAAWGLPVCVIGEFLRVATHPRVLSPPSTSAQAMGAIEALLQSPSIRVLSPGARYWTLLSSLMAESRAVGNLVMDAQIAAVCLEHGASTILTEDRDFRRFHGVETRGLR
;
A
#
# COMPACT_ATOMS: atom_id res chain seq x y z
N MET A 1 3.58 -0.74 -6.71
CA MET A 1 4.68 -1.36 -7.48
C MET A 1 4.50 -1.21 -8.98
N TYR A 2 3.37 -1.56 -9.53
CA TYR A 2 3.14 -1.57 -10.98
C TYR A 2 3.35 -0.20 -11.64
N ALA A 3 2.99 0.89 -10.98
CA ALA A 3 3.19 2.22 -11.56
C ALA A 3 4.66 2.62 -11.68
N HIS A 4 5.53 2.04 -10.84
CA HIS A 4 6.97 2.33 -10.84
C HIS A 4 7.69 1.60 -11.98
N ARG A 5 7.30 0.36 -12.29
CA ARG A 5 7.98 -0.48 -13.27
C ARG A 5 7.13 -0.63 -14.53
N ARG A 6 7.57 0.00 -15.61
CA ARG A 6 6.83 0.03 -16.87
C ARG A 6 6.65 -1.32 -17.53
N GLU A 7 7.52 -2.27 -17.23
CA GLU A 7 7.46 -3.61 -17.80
C GLU A 7 6.37 -4.49 -17.18
N THR A 8 5.70 -4.04 -16.13
CA THR A 8 4.61 -4.81 -15.55
C THR A 8 3.32 -4.63 -16.36
N PRO A 9 2.49 -5.69 -16.50
CA PRO A 9 1.27 -5.60 -17.30
C PRO A 9 0.25 -4.59 -16.78
N GLN A 10 0.28 -4.30 -15.48
CA GLN A 10 -0.68 -3.41 -14.84
C GLN A 10 -0.24 -1.96 -14.77
N HIS A 11 0.92 -1.62 -15.37
CA HIS A 11 1.51 -0.29 -15.24
C HIS A 11 0.54 0.84 -15.62
N GLU A 12 -0.10 0.76 -16.79
CA GLU A 12 -0.98 1.83 -17.26
C GLU A 12 -2.19 2.01 -16.36
N ALA A 13 -2.81 0.92 -15.92
CA ALA A 13 -3.95 0.99 -15.01
C ALA A 13 -3.56 1.59 -13.66
N ALA A 14 -2.43 1.16 -13.09
CA ALA A 14 -1.94 1.67 -11.83
C ALA A 14 -1.58 3.15 -11.93
N ARG A 15 -0.90 3.54 -13.00
CA ARG A 15 -0.53 4.94 -13.25
C ARG A 15 -1.75 5.84 -13.33
N ALA A 16 -2.76 5.44 -14.10
CA ALA A 16 -3.97 6.22 -14.27
C ALA A 16 -4.70 6.44 -12.95
N VAL A 17 -4.80 5.39 -12.12
CA VAL A 17 -5.45 5.48 -10.81
C VAL A 17 -4.66 6.41 -9.88
N LEU A 18 -3.33 6.25 -9.82
CA LEU A 18 -2.50 7.10 -8.97
C LEU A 18 -2.55 8.57 -9.39
N GLU A 19 -2.53 8.84 -10.69
CA GLU A 19 -2.66 10.21 -11.18
C GLU A 19 -4.01 10.82 -10.81
N ALA A 20 -5.10 10.07 -10.96
CA ALA A 20 -6.43 10.53 -10.59
C ALA A 20 -6.52 10.83 -9.09
N LEU A 21 -5.94 9.98 -8.24
CA LEU A 21 -5.93 10.20 -6.79
C LEU A 21 -5.05 11.40 -6.42
N ALA A 22 -3.89 11.52 -7.04
CA ALA A 22 -2.94 12.60 -6.74
C ALA A 22 -3.46 13.97 -7.16
N GLU A 23 -4.21 14.03 -8.27
CA GLU A 23 -4.75 15.27 -8.81
C GLU A 23 -6.16 15.59 -8.32
N GLY A 24 -6.86 14.60 -7.79
CA GLY A 24 -8.22 14.74 -7.33
C GLY A 24 -8.33 15.50 -6.00
N PRO A 25 -9.51 16.02 -5.69
CA PRO A 25 -9.74 16.77 -4.44
C PRO A 25 -9.84 15.87 -3.20
N ALA A 26 -10.13 14.57 -3.38
CA ALA A 26 -10.29 13.65 -2.28
C ALA A 26 -8.94 13.27 -1.69
N ALA A 27 -8.83 13.31 -0.35
CA ALA A 27 -7.64 12.83 0.32
C ALA A 27 -7.53 11.32 0.21
N TRP A 28 -6.30 10.82 0.08
CA TRP A 28 -6.02 9.40 0.07
C TRP A 28 -4.83 9.10 0.99
N GLY A 29 -4.83 7.90 1.54
CA GLY A 29 -3.85 7.52 2.55
C GLY A 29 -2.81 6.56 2.02
N LEU A 30 -1.57 6.74 2.49
CA LEU A 30 -0.47 5.83 2.21
C LEU A 30 0.10 5.37 3.56
N PRO A 31 -0.15 4.11 3.97
CA PRO A 31 0.43 3.61 5.22
C PRO A 31 1.95 3.65 5.18
N VAL A 32 2.55 4.09 6.28
CA VAL A 32 4.01 4.22 6.35
C VAL A 32 4.73 2.90 6.12
N CYS A 33 4.13 1.78 6.53
CA CYS A 33 4.70 0.45 6.32
C CYS A 33 4.76 0.05 4.83
N VAL A 34 3.85 0.59 4.01
CA VAL A 34 3.85 0.34 2.56
C VAL A 34 5.06 0.98 1.89
N ILE A 35 5.49 2.13 2.39
CA ILE A 35 6.68 2.80 1.86
C ILE A 35 7.90 1.90 2.01
N GLY A 36 8.12 1.35 3.20
CA GLY A 36 9.24 0.44 3.46
C GLY A 36 9.14 -0.83 2.63
N GLU A 37 7.96 -1.41 2.53
CA GLU A 37 7.75 -2.63 1.74
C GLU A 37 8.02 -2.38 0.25
N PHE A 38 7.56 -1.24 -0.28
CA PHE A 38 7.86 -0.86 -1.66
C PHE A 38 9.36 -0.75 -1.89
N LEU A 39 10.07 -0.06 -0.99
CA LEU A 39 11.52 0.10 -1.12
C LEU A 39 12.25 -1.24 -1.10
N ARG A 40 11.82 -2.14 -0.22
CA ARG A 40 12.40 -3.47 -0.11
C ARG A 40 12.21 -4.28 -1.40
N VAL A 41 10.99 -4.30 -1.91
CA VAL A 41 10.66 -5.11 -3.10
C VAL A 41 11.28 -4.52 -4.36
N ALA A 42 11.24 -3.19 -4.53
CA ALA A 42 11.74 -2.53 -5.73
C ALA A 42 13.27 -2.68 -5.88
N THR A 43 13.99 -2.78 -4.78
CA THR A 43 15.46 -2.89 -4.78
C THR A 43 15.96 -4.33 -4.69
N HIS A 44 15.05 -5.31 -4.55
CA HIS A 44 15.45 -6.70 -4.34
C HIS A 44 15.77 -7.40 -5.67
N PRO A 45 17.01 -7.91 -5.85
CA PRO A 45 17.42 -8.49 -7.13
C PRO A 45 16.70 -9.79 -7.51
N ARG A 46 16.10 -10.49 -6.54
CA ARG A 46 15.35 -11.71 -6.80
C ARG A 46 13.89 -11.45 -7.19
N VAL A 47 13.39 -10.22 -6.94
CA VAL A 47 12.00 -9.87 -7.24
C VAL A 47 11.93 -9.16 -8.60
N LEU A 48 12.85 -8.24 -8.85
CA LEU A 48 12.91 -7.50 -10.11
C LEU A 48 14.29 -7.67 -10.74
N SER A 49 14.31 -7.84 -12.04
CA SER A 49 15.57 -8.02 -12.79
C SER A 49 15.54 -7.09 -14.03
N PRO A 50 16.35 -6.05 -14.04
CA PRO A 50 17.21 -5.59 -12.95
C PRO A 50 16.41 -4.92 -11.82
N PRO A 51 16.94 -4.91 -10.58
CA PRO A 51 16.28 -4.17 -9.51
C PRO A 51 16.44 -2.67 -9.69
N SER A 52 15.53 -1.90 -9.10
CA SER A 52 15.69 -0.45 -9.03
C SER A 52 16.82 -0.11 -8.06
N THR A 53 17.53 0.99 -8.32
CA THR A 53 18.47 1.51 -7.32
C THR A 53 17.68 2.13 -6.17
N SER A 54 18.33 2.28 -5.02
CA SER A 54 17.74 2.99 -3.88
C SER A 54 17.28 4.39 -4.29
N ALA A 55 18.09 5.11 -5.05
CA ALA A 55 17.76 6.46 -5.49
C ALA A 55 16.52 6.47 -6.38
N GLN A 56 16.39 5.50 -7.30
CA GLN A 56 15.22 5.39 -8.16
C GLN A 56 13.95 5.10 -7.36
N ALA A 57 14.02 4.16 -6.42
CA ALA A 57 12.88 3.79 -5.60
C ALA A 57 12.45 4.95 -4.68
N MET A 58 13.42 5.61 -4.05
CA MET A 58 13.15 6.79 -3.22
C MET A 58 12.55 7.93 -4.01
N GLY A 59 13.03 8.15 -5.23
CA GLY A 59 12.49 9.18 -6.11
C GLY A 59 11.03 8.95 -6.46
N ALA A 60 10.63 7.70 -6.64
CA ALA A 60 9.24 7.34 -6.89
C ALA A 60 8.35 7.70 -5.70
N ILE A 61 8.81 7.40 -4.48
CA ILE A 61 8.07 7.77 -3.26
C ILE A 61 7.99 9.29 -3.10
N GLU A 62 9.10 9.99 -3.30
CA GLU A 62 9.12 11.45 -3.18
C GLU A 62 8.14 12.11 -4.15
N ALA A 63 8.01 11.59 -5.35
CA ALA A 63 7.06 12.08 -6.33
C ALA A 63 5.61 11.94 -5.84
N LEU A 64 5.28 10.81 -5.21
CA LEU A 64 3.96 10.61 -4.63
C LEU A 64 3.70 11.56 -3.45
N LEU A 65 4.70 11.77 -2.61
CA LEU A 65 4.56 12.61 -1.42
C LEU A 65 4.36 14.10 -1.74
N GLN A 66 4.63 14.50 -2.97
CA GLN A 66 4.37 15.88 -3.41
C GLN A 66 2.91 16.15 -3.71
N SER A 67 2.08 15.13 -3.81
CA SER A 67 0.65 15.31 -4.03
C SER A 67 0.00 16.03 -2.85
N PRO A 68 -0.80 17.09 -3.09
CA PRO A 68 -1.47 17.81 -1.99
C PRO A 68 -2.57 17.00 -1.31
N SER A 69 -3.06 15.94 -1.93
CA SER A 69 -4.13 15.11 -1.38
C SER A 69 -3.64 13.86 -0.65
N ILE A 70 -2.33 13.59 -0.66
CA ILE A 70 -1.81 12.42 0.03
C ILE A 70 -1.68 12.67 1.55
N ARG A 71 -1.94 11.62 2.32
CA ARG A 71 -1.70 11.59 3.76
C ARG A 71 -0.93 10.32 4.09
N VAL A 72 0.23 10.47 4.72
CA VAL A 72 0.99 9.31 5.21
C VAL A 72 0.34 8.85 6.51
N LEU A 73 -0.06 7.59 6.57
CA LEU A 73 -0.78 7.04 7.71
C LEU A 73 0.20 6.27 8.60
N SER A 74 0.27 6.66 9.87
CA SER A 74 1.14 6.02 10.85
C SER A 74 0.32 5.37 11.95
N PRO A 75 0.85 4.30 12.60
CA PRO A 75 0.18 3.69 13.75
C PRO A 75 -0.05 4.68 14.88
N GLY A 76 -1.23 4.62 15.47
CA GLY A 76 -1.62 5.44 16.60
C GLY A 76 -2.03 4.60 17.81
N ALA A 77 -2.78 5.21 18.72
CA ALA A 77 -3.11 4.58 20.02
C ALA A 77 -3.93 3.29 19.90
N ARG A 78 -4.75 3.17 18.86
CA ARG A 78 -5.61 1.99 18.68
C ARG A 78 -4.99 0.90 17.80
N TYR A 79 -3.80 1.16 17.27
CA TYR A 79 -3.18 0.26 16.29
C TYR A 79 -3.06 -1.17 16.82
N TRP A 80 -2.53 -1.35 18.04
CA TRP A 80 -2.32 -2.69 18.58
C TRP A 80 -3.64 -3.44 18.76
N THR A 81 -4.66 -2.77 19.26
CA THR A 81 -5.99 -3.40 19.44
C THR A 81 -6.56 -3.85 18.09
N LEU A 82 -6.46 -3.02 17.07
CA LEU A 82 -6.94 -3.36 15.74
C LEU A 82 -6.10 -4.48 15.11
N LEU A 83 -4.78 -4.40 15.22
CA LEU A 83 -3.91 -5.43 14.67
C LEU A 83 -4.15 -6.79 15.34
N SER A 84 -4.26 -6.81 16.67
CA SER A 84 -4.52 -8.04 17.41
C SER A 84 -5.81 -8.71 16.94
N SER A 85 -6.87 -7.93 16.79
CA SER A 85 -8.16 -8.41 16.30
C SER A 85 -8.05 -9.00 14.91
N LEU A 86 -7.41 -8.28 14.00
CA LEU A 86 -7.26 -8.74 12.62
C LEU A 86 -6.42 -10.00 12.54
N MET A 87 -5.37 -10.09 13.32
CA MET A 87 -4.53 -11.29 13.38
C MET A 87 -5.31 -12.50 13.87
N ALA A 88 -6.10 -12.33 14.91
CA ALA A 88 -6.91 -13.41 15.48
C ALA A 88 -7.99 -13.88 14.50
N GLU A 89 -8.72 -12.96 13.88
CA GLU A 89 -9.80 -13.28 12.97
C GLU A 89 -9.31 -13.94 11.68
N SER A 90 -8.21 -13.43 11.12
CA SER A 90 -7.67 -13.90 9.84
C SER A 90 -6.73 -15.08 9.99
N ARG A 91 -6.25 -15.34 11.20
CA ARG A 91 -5.19 -16.33 11.46
C ARG A 91 -3.94 -16.03 10.61
N ALA A 92 -3.61 -14.74 10.46
CA ALA A 92 -2.52 -14.32 9.61
C ALA A 92 -1.18 -14.84 10.12
N VAL A 93 -0.38 -15.33 9.19
CA VAL A 93 1.00 -15.78 9.42
C VAL A 93 1.86 -15.37 8.23
N GLY A 94 3.16 -15.22 8.47
CA GLY A 94 4.09 -14.91 7.39
C GLY A 94 3.75 -13.60 6.69
N ASN A 95 3.66 -13.64 5.37
CA ASN A 95 3.40 -12.44 4.56
C ASN A 95 2.06 -11.78 4.85
N LEU A 96 1.08 -12.53 5.35
CA LEU A 96 -0.22 -11.96 5.71
C LEU A 96 -0.12 -10.99 6.89
N VAL A 97 0.93 -11.07 7.70
CA VAL A 97 1.15 -10.14 8.82
C VAL A 97 1.34 -8.71 8.28
N MET A 98 2.06 -8.55 7.17
CA MET A 98 2.20 -7.22 6.56
C MET A 98 0.85 -6.67 6.11
N ASP A 99 0.03 -7.52 5.49
CA ASP A 99 -1.31 -7.13 5.06
C ASP A 99 -2.18 -6.74 6.24
N ALA A 100 -2.08 -7.47 7.35
CA ALA A 100 -2.79 -7.13 8.59
C ALA A 100 -2.36 -5.78 9.15
N GLN A 101 -1.07 -5.45 9.09
CA GLN A 101 -0.55 -4.15 9.51
C GLN A 101 -1.10 -3.02 8.65
N ILE A 102 -1.14 -3.20 7.33
CA ILE A 102 -1.72 -2.22 6.41
C ILE A 102 -3.19 -2.01 6.74
N ALA A 103 -3.94 -3.09 6.90
CA ALA A 103 -5.36 -3.03 7.23
C ALA A 103 -5.59 -2.31 8.57
N ALA A 104 -4.79 -2.62 9.59
CA ALA A 104 -4.93 -2.00 10.91
C ALA A 104 -4.71 -0.49 10.86
N VAL A 105 -3.66 -0.05 10.17
CA VAL A 105 -3.38 1.39 10.00
C VAL A 105 -4.51 2.08 9.25
N CYS A 106 -4.99 1.47 8.17
CA CYS A 106 -6.09 2.03 7.39
C CYS A 106 -7.36 2.16 8.21
N LEU A 107 -7.74 1.11 8.94
CA LEU A 107 -8.95 1.14 9.77
C LEU A 107 -8.84 2.16 10.90
N GLU A 108 -7.66 2.29 11.49
CA GLU A 108 -7.45 3.28 12.56
C GLU A 108 -7.69 4.72 12.07
N HIS A 109 -7.37 4.99 10.82
CA HIS A 109 -7.53 6.31 10.22
C HIS A 109 -8.87 6.47 9.47
N GLY A 110 -9.77 5.50 9.61
CA GLY A 110 -11.09 5.56 8.97
C GLY A 110 -11.09 5.23 7.48
N ALA A 111 -9.99 4.71 6.96
CA ALA A 111 -9.89 4.27 5.57
C ALA A 111 -10.25 2.79 5.48
N SER A 112 -11.44 2.48 4.97
CA SER A 112 -11.93 1.10 4.90
C SER A 112 -11.77 0.46 3.54
N THR A 113 -11.45 1.25 2.50
CA THR A 113 -11.23 0.72 1.15
C THR A 113 -9.75 0.73 0.83
N ILE A 114 -9.22 -0.44 0.45
CA ILE A 114 -7.82 -0.61 0.07
C ILE A 114 -7.75 -0.85 -1.43
N LEU A 115 -6.95 -0.04 -2.12
CA LEU A 115 -6.71 -0.19 -3.55
C LEU A 115 -5.61 -1.23 -3.76
N THR A 116 -5.99 -2.42 -4.18
CA THR A 116 -5.07 -3.55 -4.30
C THR A 116 -5.58 -4.59 -5.31
N GLU A 117 -4.65 -5.31 -5.92
CA GLU A 117 -4.95 -6.53 -6.68
C GLU A 117 -4.83 -7.78 -5.80
N ASP A 118 -4.36 -7.65 -4.57
CA ASP A 118 -4.15 -8.76 -3.66
C ASP A 118 -5.46 -9.16 -2.99
N ARG A 119 -5.90 -10.39 -3.25
CA ARG A 119 -7.14 -10.95 -2.69
C ARG A 119 -7.04 -11.24 -1.19
N ASP A 120 -5.84 -11.34 -0.64
CA ASP A 120 -5.64 -11.65 0.77
C ASP A 120 -6.26 -10.62 1.69
N PHE A 121 -6.41 -9.37 1.25
CA PHE A 121 -7.07 -8.31 2.03
C PHE A 121 -8.55 -8.59 2.29
N ARG A 122 -9.18 -9.45 1.52
CA ARG A 122 -10.59 -9.85 1.75
C ARG A 122 -10.77 -10.66 3.02
N ARG A 123 -9.69 -11.15 3.61
CA ARG A 123 -9.71 -11.93 4.86
C ARG A 123 -9.94 -11.05 6.08
N PHE A 124 -9.78 -9.74 5.95
CA PHE A 124 -9.87 -8.81 7.09
C PHE A 124 -11.25 -8.18 7.15
N HIS A 125 -11.91 -8.37 8.30
CA HIS A 125 -13.22 -7.80 8.54
C HIS A 125 -13.16 -6.27 8.57
N GLY A 126 -14.13 -5.62 7.94
CA GLY A 126 -14.20 -4.16 7.88
C GLY A 126 -13.38 -3.54 6.76
N VAL A 127 -12.66 -4.34 6.00
CA VAL A 127 -11.85 -3.87 4.87
C VAL A 127 -12.56 -4.24 3.56
N GLU A 128 -12.74 -3.24 2.71
CA GLU A 128 -13.20 -3.44 1.34
C GLU A 128 -12.03 -3.27 0.40
N THR A 129 -12.00 -4.02 -0.68
CA THR A 129 -10.94 -3.92 -1.67
C THR A 129 -11.49 -3.36 -2.98
N ARG A 130 -10.63 -2.65 -3.67
CA ARG A 130 -10.90 -2.15 -5.01
C ARG A 130 -9.68 -2.45 -5.87
N GLY A 131 -9.89 -3.10 -7.01
CA GLY A 131 -8.83 -3.37 -7.96
C GLY A 131 -8.40 -2.12 -8.72
N LEU A 132 -7.38 -2.30 -9.54
CA LEU A 132 -6.83 -1.22 -10.36
C LEU A 132 -7.66 -0.94 -11.62
N ARG A 133 -8.64 -1.78 -11.90
CA ARG A 133 -9.50 -1.69 -13.10
C ARG A 133 -10.95 -1.46 -12.76
#